data_6315fdbecae336bc7b52b30f8903da84
#
_entry.id   6315fdbecae336bc7b52b30f8903da84
#
_cell.length_a   1.000
_cell.length_b   1.000
_cell.length_c   1.000
_cell.angle_alpha   90.00
_cell.angle_beta   90.00
_cell.angle_gamma   90.00
#
_symmetry.space_group_name_H-M   'P 1'
#
loop_
_entity.id
_entity.type
_entity.pdbx_description
1 polymer ?
#
loop_
_entity_poly.entity_id
_entity_poly.type
_entity_poly.pdbx_seq_one_letter_code
_entity_poly.pdbx_strand_id
1 'polypeptide(L)'
;IPVFHDDQHGTAIISAAALLNGLELVGKKIGDVKVAVSGAGAAAIACLDVMVGLGMRHENIFVVDSKGVVREGRGDKLDESKQRYCQKTEARTLAEVVQGADVFLGCSAAGVMSAEMVKSMADKPIILALANPEPEIRPELAKAARPDCIIATGRSDYPNQVNNVLCFPYIFRGA
;
A
#
# COMPACT_ATOMS: atom_id res chain seq x y z
N ILE A 1 4.57 26.97 14.76
CA ILE A 1 4.77 26.93 13.31
C ILE A 1 4.19 25.60 12.81
N PRO A 2 3.27 25.61 11.84
CA PRO A 2 2.77 24.38 11.23
C PRO A 2 3.92 23.62 10.57
N VAL A 3 3.99 22.30 10.79
CA VAL A 3 5.03 21.43 10.20
C VAL A 3 4.34 20.33 9.40
N PHE A 4 4.78 20.15 8.16
CA PHE A 4 4.31 19.12 7.25
C PHE A 4 5.50 18.26 6.81
N HIS A 5 5.35 16.94 6.91
CA HIS A 5 6.36 15.99 6.46
C HIS A 5 5.87 15.32 5.18
N ASP A 6 6.43 15.72 4.04
CA ASP A 6 5.94 15.31 2.73
C ASP A 6 6.07 13.80 2.47
N ASP A 7 7.22 13.20 2.79
CA ASP A 7 7.43 11.75 2.59
C ASP A 7 6.45 10.89 3.41
N GLN A 8 5.89 11.44 4.46
CA GLN A 8 4.91 10.78 5.31
C GLN A 8 3.48 11.17 4.88
N HIS A 9 3.14 12.45 5.01
CA HIS A 9 1.76 12.93 4.83
C HIS A 9 1.40 13.13 3.37
N GLY A 10 2.34 13.60 2.54
CA GLY A 10 2.13 13.72 1.09
C GLY A 10 1.94 12.36 0.44
N THR A 11 2.74 11.35 0.82
CA THR A 11 2.56 9.96 0.37
C THR A 11 1.20 9.42 0.78
N ALA A 12 0.76 9.68 2.02
CA ALA A 12 -0.54 9.24 2.52
C ALA A 12 -1.70 9.83 1.72
N ILE A 13 -1.66 11.13 1.44
CA ILE A 13 -2.72 11.82 0.69
C ILE A 13 -2.80 11.29 -0.75
N ILE A 14 -1.67 11.24 -1.46
CA ILE A 14 -1.69 10.84 -2.87
C ILE A 14 -2.02 9.37 -3.07
N SER A 15 -1.55 8.49 -2.18
CA SER A 15 -1.88 7.06 -2.25
C SER A 15 -3.35 6.79 -1.93
N ALA A 16 -3.92 7.52 -0.98
CA ALA A 16 -5.35 7.44 -0.68
C ALA A 16 -6.22 7.93 -1.85
N ALA A 17 -5.85 9.04 -2.50
CA ALA A 17 -6.53 9.53 -3.70
C ALA A 17 -6.45 8.51 -4.85
N ALA A 18 -5.27 7.92 -5.09
CA ALA A 18 -5.09 6.89 -6.10
C ALA A 18 -5.92 5.64 -5.80
N LEU A 19 -5.96 5.22 -4.52
CA LEU A 19 -6.78 4.09 -4.08
C LEU A 19 -8.26 4.34 -4.34
N LEU A 20 -8.80 5.49 -3.94
CA LEU A 20 -10.23 5.81 -4.15
C LEU A 20 -10.60 5.77 -5.62
N ASN A 21 -9.80 6.41 -6.49
CA ASN A 21 -10.02 6.38 -7.93
C ASN A 21 -9.90 4.94 -8.50
N GLY A 22 -8.91 4.18 -8.04
CA GLY A 22 -8.75 2.78 -8.43
C GLY A 22 -9.95 1.91 -8.03
N LEU A 23 -10.46 2.08 -6.81
CA LEU A 23 -11.62 1.34 -6.31
C LEU A 23 -12.89 1.66 -7.11
N GLU A 24 -13.09 2.93 -7.49
CA GLU A 24 -14.19 3.33 -8.37
C GLU A 24 -14.11 2.63 -9.73
N LEU A 25 -12.92 2.63 -10.36
CA LEU A 25 -12.71 1.98 -11.66
C LEU A 25 -12.93 0.47 -11.64
N VAL A 26 -12.57 -0.21 -10.55
CA VAL A 26 -12.76 -1.66 -10.42
C VAL A 26 -14.09 -2.05 -9.79
N GLY A 27 -14.89 -1.09 -9.33
CA GLY A 27 -16.21 -1.32 -8.73
C GLY A 27 -16.16 -1.94 -7.34
N LYS A 28 -15.09 -1.70 -6.56
CA LYS A 28 -14.92 -2.22 -5.20
C LYS A 28 -15.14 -1.14 -4.14
N LYS A 29 -15.63 -1.54 -2.95
CA LYS A 29 -15.83 -0.60 -1.82
C LYS A 29 -14.65 -0.67 -0.86
N ILE A 30 -14.20 0.48 -0.37
CA ILE A 30 -13.04 0.59 0.51
C ILE A 30 -13.16 -0.25 1.79
N GLY A 31 -14.37 -0.41 2.34
CA GLY A 31 -14.60 -1.21 3.54
C GLY A 31 -14.56 -2.73 3.30
N ASP A 32 -14.61 -3.19 2.06
CA ASP A 32 -14.71 -4.62 1.75
C ASP A 32 -13.41 -5.22 1.20
N VAL A 33 -12.45 -4.37 0.82
CA VAL A 33 -11.18 -4.82 0.22
C VAL A 33 -10.18 -5.31 1.24
N LYS A 34 -9.46 -6.39 0.90
CA LYS A 34 -8.29 -6.88 1.63
C LYS A 34 -7.04 -6.17 1.12
N VAL A 35 -6.23 -5.66 2.04
CA VAL A 35 -5.02 -4.91 1.74
C VAL A 35 -3.78 -5.61 2.28
N ALA A 36 -2.84 -5.92 1.40
CA ALA A 36 -1.50 -6.37 1.76
C ALA A 36 -0.51 -5.21 1.66
N VAL A 37 0.25 -4.97 2.71
CA VAL A 37 1.17 -3.84 2.82
C VAL A 37 2.59 -4.34 2.99
N SER A 38 3.49 -3.91 2.11
CA SER A 38 4.92 -4.14 2.25
C SER A 38 5.61 -2.88 2.76
N GLY A 39 6.15 -2.98 3.97
CA GLY A 39 6.69 -1.87 4.74
C GLY A 39 5.81 -1.48 5.93
N ALA A 40 6.44 -1.12 7.04
CA ALA A 40 5.77 -0.68 8.26
C ALA A 40 6.47 0.56 8.84
N GLY A 41 7.03 1.39 7.96
CA GLY A 41 7.64 2.67 8.30
C GLY A 41 6.62 3.80 8.37
N ALA A 42 7.08 5.02 8.66
CA ALA A 42 6.23 6.19 8.86
C ALA A 42 5.29 6.47 7.65
N ALA A 43 5.78 6.32 6.41
CA ALA A 43 4.96 6.51 5.22
C ALA A 43 3.83 5.47 5.12
N ALA A 44 4.15 4.18 5.29
CA ALA A 44 3.15 3.11 5.24
C ALA A 44 2.06 3.31 6.31
N ILE A 45 2.45 3.59 7.55
CA ILE A 45 1.52 3.82 8.66
C ILE A 45 0.63 5.04 8.38
N ALA A 46 1.21 6.15 7.91
CA ALA A 46 0.43 7.34 7.57
C ALA A 46 -0.58 7.07 6.43
N CYS A 47 -0.19 6.29 5.41
CA CYS A 47 -1.11 5.87 4.35
C CYS A 47 -2.30 5.09 4.94
N LEU A 48 -2.02 4.13 5.81
CA LEU A 48 -3.06 3.30 6.43
C LEU A 48 -3.98 4.12 7.34
N ASP A 49 -3.44 5.05 8.13
CA ASP A 49 -4.25 5.92 8.99
C ASP A 49 -5.25 6.75 8.17
N VAL A 50 -4.83 7.29 7.02
CA VAL A 50 -5.72 8.02 6.11
C VAL A 50 -6.75 7.07 5.49
N MET A 51 -6.34 5.88 5.02
CA MET A 51 -7.24 4.90 4.40
C MET A 51 -8.30 4.38 5.39
N VAL A 52 -7.92 4.16 6.65
CA VAL A 52 -8.87 3.81 7.72
C VAL A 52 -9.84 4.96 7.99
N GLY A 53 -9.36 6.20 8.03
CA GLY A 53 -10.21 7.39 8.14
C GLY A 53 -11.22 7.54 6.99
N LEU A 54 -10.92 6.96 5.82
CA LEU A 54 -11.80 6.91 4.65
C LEU A 54 -12.75 5.70 4.65
N GLY A 55 -12.69 4.82 5.66
CA GLY A 55 -13.61 3.70 5.85
C GLY A 55 -13.01 2.31 5.59
N MET A 56 -11.70 2.18 5.41
CA MET A 56 -11.04 0.88 5.34
C MET A 56 -11.07 0.20 6.71
N ARG A 57 -11.42 -1.09 6.75
CA ARG A 57 -11.50 -1.83 8.01
C ARG A 57 -10.13 -2.33 8.45
N HIS A 58 -9.80 -2.14 9.72
CA HIS A 58 -8.54 -2.62 10.31
C HIS A 58 -8.30 -4.11 10.11
N GLU A 59 -9.34 -4.93 10.26
CA GLU A 59 -9.27 -6.39 10.12
C GLU A 59 -8.91 -6.87 8.71
N ASN A 60 -9.04 -6.00 7.71
CA ASN A 60 -8.70 -6.30 6.32
C ASN A 60 -7.27 -5.88 5.93
N ILE A 61 -6.52 -5.27 6.85
CA ILE A 61 -5.17 -4.73 6.60
C ILE A 61 -4.11 -5.68 7.16
N PHE A 62 -3.21 -6.17 6.31
CA PHE A 62 -2.11 -7.05 6.68
C PHE A 62 -0.78 -6.38 6.35
N VAL A 63 -0.05 -5.98 7.38
CA VAL A 63 1.24 -5.28 7.25
C VAL A 63 2.39 -6.26 7.39
N VAL A 64 3.39 -6.11 6.53
CA VAL A 64 4.61 -6.91 6.53
C VAL A 64 5.82 -6.00 6.64
N ASP A 65 6.67 -6.22 7.63
CA ASP A 65 7.98 -5.55 7.78
C ASP A 65 9.13 -6.53 7.52
N SER A 66 10.37 -6.10 7.77
CA SER A 66 11.57 -6.92 7.57
C SER A 66 11.61 -8.23 8.39
N LYS A 67 10.74 -8.36 9.40
CA LYS A 67 10.61 -9.55 10.25
C LYS A 67 9.40 -10.44 9.88
N GLY A 68 8.66 -10.06 8.83
CA GLY A 68 7.45 -10.75 8.39
C GLY A 68 6.17 -10.03 8.79
N VAL A 69 5.05 -10.76 8.84
CA VAL A 69 3.73 -10.19 9.11
C VAL A 69 3.64 -9.59 10.52
N VAL A 70 3.13 -8.38 10.63
CA VAL A 70 2.83 -7.72 11.90
C VAL A 70 1.60 -8.40 12.51
N ARG A 71 1.83 -9.32 13.46
CA ARG A 71 0.81 -10.22 14.00
C ARG A 71 0.95 -10.44 15.50
N GLU A 72 -0.12 -10.88 16.13
CA GLU A 72 -0.11 -11.34 17.52
C GLU A 72 0.90 -12.50 17.72
N GLY A 73 1.57 -12.49 18.86
CA GLY A 73 2.51 -13.56 19.22
C GLY A 73 3.77 -13.63 18.36
N ARG A 74 4.13 -12.57 17.62
CA ARG A 74 5.37 -12.54 16.81
C ARG A 74 6.64 -12.58 17.67
N GLY A 75 6.54 -12.19 18.96
CA GLY A 75 7.63 -12.33 19.94
C GLY A 75 8.58 -11.13 20.02
N ASP A 76 8.51 -10.18 19.11
CA ASP A 76 9.26 -8.92 19.18
C ASP A 76 8.42 -7.78 19.75
N LYS A 77 9.09 -6.77 20.30
CA LYS A 77 8.41 -5.55 20.75
C LYS A 77 8.05 -4.69 19.55
N LEU A 78 6.77 -4.61 19.25
CA LEU A 78 6.25 -3.67 18.26
C LEU A 78 6.20 -2.26 18.86
N ASP A 79 6.54 -1.24 18.07
CA ASP A 79 6.24 0.14 18.42
C ASP A 79 4.71 0.38 18.36
N GLU A 80 4.24 1.43 19.04
CA GLU A 80 2.82 1.73 19.18
C GLU A 80 2.12 1.94 17.82
N SER A 81 2.83 2.51 16.84
CA SER A 81 2.29 2.77 15.50
C SER A 81 1.99 1.48 14.75
N LYS A 82 2.88 0.49 14.85
CA LYS A 82 2.68 -0.84 14.24
C LYS A 82 1.70 -1.69 15.01
N GLN A 83 1.65 -1.55 16.35
CA GLN A 83 0.74 -2.29 17.21
C GLN A 83 -0.71 -2.13 16.78
N ARG A 84 -1.10 -0.95 16.27
CA ARG A 84 -2.45 -0.68 15.77
C ARG A 84 -2.87 -1.54 14.60
N TYR A 85 -1.89 -2.02 13.82
CA TYR A 85 -2.09 -2.87 12.63
C TYR A 85 -1.71 -4.33 12.88
N CYS A 86 -1.58 -4.73 14.15
CA CYS A 86 -1.29 -6.10 14.52
C CYS A 86 -2.51 -6.98 14.29
N GLN A 87 -2.34 -8.06 13.52
CA GLN A 87 -3.43 -8.96 13.15
C GLN A 87 -3.34 -10.32 13.85
N LYS A 88 -4.48 -10.90 14.15
CA LYS A 88 -4.58 -12.31 14.56
C LYS A 88 -4.60 -13.17 13.29
N THR A 89 -3.43 -13.68 12.91
CA THR A 89 -3.28 -14.47 11.67
C THR A 89 -2.16 -15.49 11.79
N GLU A 90 -2.30 -16.58 11.03
CA GLU A 90 -1.24 -17.58 10.86
C GLU A 90 -0.26 -17.24 9.73
N ALA A 91 -0.56 -16.24 8.90
CA ALA A 91 0.35 -15.79 7.85
C ALA A 91 1.66 -15.23 8.45
N ARG A 92 2.78 -15.51 7.78
CA ARG A 92 4.12 -15.12 8.19
C ARG A 92 4.85 -14.27 7.16
N THR A 93 4.49 -14.41 5.88
CA THR A 93 5.21 -13.85 4.73
C THR A 93 4.33 -12.92 3.91
N LEU A 94 4.96 -12.08 3.09
CA LEU A 94 4.27 -11.22 2.13
C LEU A 94 3.45 -12.04 1.13
N ALA A 95 3.99 -13.15 0.64
CA ALA A 95 3.29 -14.01 -0.32
C ALA A 95 1.96 -14.55 0.23
N GLU A 96 1.93 -14.92 1.51
CA GLU A 96 0.72 -15.44 2.15
C GLU A 96 -0.35 -14.35 2.32
N VAL A 97 0.02 -13.12 2.66
CA VAL A 97 -0.96 -12.05 2.84
C VAL A 97 -1.44 -11.45 1.52
N VAL A 98 -0.60 -11.46 0.48
CA VAL A 98 -0.96 -11.01 -0.88
C VAL A 98 -2.00 -11.94 -1.53
N GLN A 99 -2.00 -13.22 -1.17
CA GLN A 99 -2.98 -14.16 -1.70
C GLN A 99 -4.42 -13.69 -1.42
N GLY A 100 -5.19 -13.50 -2.50
CA GLY A 100 -6.55 -12.99 -2.42
C GLY A 100 -6.69 -11.53 -1.97
N ALA A 101 -5.60 -10.76 -1.93
CA ALA A 101 -5.66 -9.33 -1.64
C ALA A 101 -6.18 -8.54 -2.85
N ASP A 102 -7.05 -7.58 -2.59
CA ASP A 102 -7.58 -6.64 -3.60
C ASP A 102 -6.59 -5.51 -3.88
N VAL A 103 -5.86 -5.11 -2.84
CA VAL A 103 -4.93 -3.98 -2.88
C VAL A 103 -3.58 -4.41 -2.34
N PHE A 104 -2.52 -4.02 -3.05
CA PHE A 104 -1.15 -4.05 -2.56
C PHE A 104 -0.66 -2.61 -2.39
N LEU A 105 -0.15 -2.30 -1.20
CA LEU A 105 0.52 -1.05 -0.90
C LEU A 105 2.00 -1.31 -0.60
N GLY A 106 2.88 -0.90 -1.50
CA GLY A 106 4.33 -1.00 -1.37
C GLY A 106 4.96 0.32 -0.93
N CYS A 107 5.58 0.29 0.24
CA CYS A 107 6.38 1.39 0.82
C CYS A 107 7.66 0.80 1.41
N SER A 108 8.36 -0.08 0.69
CA SER A 108 9.47 -0.87 1.23
C SER A 108 10.71 -0.86 0.35
N ALA A 109 10.93 -1.90 -0.42
CA ALA A 109 12.13 -2.10 -1.20
C ALA A 109 11.81 -2.66 -2.59
N ALA A 110 12.73 -2.39 -3.53
CA ALA A 110 12.64 -2.87 -4.90
C ALA A 110 12.49 -4.39 -5.00
N GLY A 111 11.62 -4.85 -5.90
CA GLY A 111 11.57 -6.25 -6.32
C GLY A 111 11.04 -7.24 -5.28
N VAL A 112 10.44 -6.78 -4.18
CA VAL A 112 9.89 -7.68 -3.14
C VAL A 112 8.59 -8.38 -3.55
N MET A 113 7.93 -7.93 -4.61
CA MET A 113 6.71 -8.52 -5.14
C MET A 113 7.00 -9.29 -6.43
N SER A 114 6.70 -10.58 -6.45
CA SER A 114 6.88 -11.43 -7.64
C SER A 114 5.63 -11.46 -8.54
N ALA A 115 5.82 -11.91 -9.78
CA ALA A 115 4.72 -12.14 -10.72
C ALA A 115 3.71 -13.17 -10.19
N GLU A 116 4.18 -14.20 -9.47
CA GLU A 116 3.34 -15.21 -8.83
C GLU A 116 2.46 -14.62 -7.73
N MET A 117 3.01 -13.70 -6.93
CA MET A 117 2.23 -12.96 -5.94
C MET A 117 1.13 -12.14 -6.62
N VAL A 118 1.42 -11.45 -7.72
CA VAL A 118 0.41 -10.70 -8.49
C VAL A 118 -0.69 -11.62 -9.01
N LYS A 119 -0.32 -12.81 -9.52
CA LYS A 119 -1.31 -13.81 -10.00
C LYS A 119 -2.23 -14.29 -8.88
N SER A 120 -1.73 -14.36 -7.64
CA SER A 120 -2.50 -14.84 -6.48
C SER A 120 -3.47 -13.81 -5.89
N MET A 121 -3.40 -12.56 -6.32
CA MET A 121 -4.31 -11.49 -5.87
C MET A 121 -5.75 -11.72 -6.35
N ALA A 122 -6.69 -11.03 -5.74
CA ALA A 122 -8.10 -11.00 -6.15
C ALA A 122 -8.27 -10.44 -7.58
N ASP A 123 -9.49 -10.56 -8.12
CA ASP A 123 -9.80 -10.01 -9.46
C ASP A 123 -9.65 -8.49 -9.49
N LYS A 124 -9.15 -7.98 -10.62
CA LYS A 124 -8.89 -6.54 -10.85
C LYS A 124 -8.12 -5.91 -9.68
N PRO A 125 -6.92 -6.42 -9.34
CA PRO A 125 -6.17 -5.92 -8.20
C PRO A 125 -5.63 -4.52 -8.46
N ILE A 126 -5.50 -3.74 -7.38
CA ILE A 126 -4.86 -2.43 -7.38
C ILE A 126 -3.49 -2.57 -6.74
N ILE A 127 -2.44 -2.20 -7.46
CA ILE A 127 -1.05 -2.33 -7.03
C ILE A 127 -0.43 -0.93 -6.96
N LEU A 128 -0.16 -0.45 -5.75
CA LEU A 128 0.55 0.80 -5.49
C LEU A 128 2.00 0.44 -5.09
N ALA A 129 2.90 0.33 -6.08
CA ALA A 129 4.29 -0.06 -5.88
C ALA A 129 5.16 1.21 -5.78
N LEU A 130 5.23 1.81 -4.58
CA LEU A 130 5.71 3.17 -4.38
C LEU A 130 7.19 3.28 -3.94
N ALA A 131 7.93 2.17 -3.86
CA ALA A 131 9.37 2.22 -3.58
C ALA A 131 10.13 2.98 -4.67
N ASN A 132 11.12 3.76 -4.26
CA ASN A 132 11.97 4.56 -5.12
C ASN A 132 13.45 4.23 -4.89
N PRO A 133 14.31 4.24 -5.94
CA PRO A 133 14.00 4.54 -7.36
C PRO A 133 13.35 3.39 -8.14
N GLU A 134 13.44 2.16 -7.65
CA GLU A 134 12.83 0.98 -8.28
C GLU A 134 11.64 0.51 -7.45
N PRO A 135 10.48 0.22 -8.11
CA PRO A 135 9.27 -0.22 -7.43
C PRO A 135 9.39 -1.67 -6.90
N GLU A 136 8.46 -2.05 -6.02
CA GLU A 136 8.34 -3.42 -5.50
C GLU A 136 8.12 -4.45 -6.61
N ILE A 137 7.46 -4.06 -7.69
CA ILE A 137 7.35 -4.78 -8.96
C ILE A 137 7.26 -3.77 -10.11
N ARG A 138 7.92 -4.06 -11.22
CA ARG A 138 7.83 -3.23 -12.42
C ARG A 138 6.48 -3.39 -13.10
N PRO A 139 5.88 -2.30 -13.63
CA PRO A 139 4.57 -2.32 -14.26
C PRO A 139 4.41 -3.35 -15.38
N GLU A 140 5.42 -3.54 -16.21
CA GLU A 140 5.41 -4.52 -17.30
C GLU A 140 5.29 -5.96 -16.78
N LEU A 141 5.94 -6.28 -15.65
CA LEU A 141 5.86 -7.61 -15.05
C LEU A 141 4.48 -7.85 -14.39
N ALA A 142 3.95 -6.83 -13.71
CA ALA A 142 2.62 -6.92 -13.12
C ALA A 142 1.53 -7.07 -14.19
N LYS A 143 1.60 -6.29 -15.26
CA LYS A 143 0.67 -6.35 -16.39
C LYS A 143 0.78 -7.66 -17.18
N ALA A 144 1.98 -8.21 -17.34
CA ALA A 144 2.17 -9.53 -17.95
C ALA A 144 1.56 -10.65 -17.09
N ALA A 145 1.64 -10.54 -15.75
CA ALA A 145 1.05 -11.51 -14.83
C ALA A 145 -0.48 -11.38 -14.75
N ARG A 146 -1.01 -10.15 -14.70
CA ARG A 146 -2.43 -9.80 -14.55
C ARG A 146 -2.76 -8.57 -15.39
N PRO A 147 -3.21 -8.75 -16.64
CA PRO A 147 -3.60 -7.64 -17.54
C PRO A 147 -4.71 -6.75 -16.96
N ASP A 148 -5.56 -7.31 -16.12
CA ASP A 148 -6.69 -6.64 -15.44
C ASP A 148 -6.26 -5.78 -14.24
N CYS A 149 -5.01 -5.84 -13.78
CA CYS A 149 -4.57 -5.04 -12.64
C CYS A 149 -4.50 -3.55 -12.96
N ILE A 150 -4.78 -2.71 -11.98
CA ILE A 150 -4.34 -1.30 -11.97
C ILE A 150 -3.01 -1.26 -11.25
N ILE A 151 -1.98 -0.68 -11.87
CA ILE A 151 -0.68 -0.48 -11.24
C ILE A 151 -0.25 0.98 -11.32
N ALA A 152 0.25 1.50 -10.21
CA ALA A 152 0.86 2.81 -10.06
C ALA A 152 2.23 2.70 -9.40
N THR A 153 3.13 3.61 -9.73
CA THR A 153 4.48 3.72 -9.15
C THR A 153 4.78 5.16 -8.75
N GLY A 154 5.84 5.37 -7.97
CA GLY A 154 6.33 6.72 -7.66
C GLY A 154 7.04 7.42 -8.84
N ARG A 155 7.27 6.72 -9.95
CA ARG A 155 8.08 7.18 -11.09
C ARG A 155 7.24 7.95 -12.11
N SER A 156 7.82 9.01 -12.67
CA SER A 156 7.19 9.84 -13.71
C SER A 156 7.31 9.26 -15.13
N ASP A 157 8.16 8.25 -15.33
CA ASP A 157 8.37 7.58 -16.63
C ASP A 157 7.41 6.40 -16.84
N TYR A 158 6.59 6.07 -15.84
CA TYR A 158 5.51 5.08 -15.95
C TYR A 158 4.14 5.76 -15.91
N PRO A 159 3.11 5.16 -16.52
CA PRO A 159 1.72 5.58 -16.32
C PRO A 159 1.30 5.50 -14.85
N ASN A 160 0.33 6.35 -14.46
CA ASN A 160 -0.22 6.38 -13.09
C ASN A 160 0.84 6.69 -12.03
N GLN A 161 1.52 7.81 -12.18
CA GLN A 161 2.44 8.28 -11.14
C GLN A 161 1.70 8.57 -9.83
N VAL A 162 2.15 7.96 -8.75
CA VAL A 162 1.70 8.20 -7.37
C VAL A 162 2.93 8.52 -6.53
N ASN A 163 3.20 9.82 -6.39
CA ASN A 163 4.35 10.35 -5.68
C ASN A 163 3.91 11.52 -4.80
N ASN A 164 4.48 11.64 -3.61
CA ASN A 164 4.18 12.71 -2.64
C ASN A 164 4.28 14.12 -3.24
N VAL A 165 5.20 14.36 -4.16
CA VAL A 165 5.37 15.67 -4.81
C VAL A 165 4.08 16.19 -5.47
N LEU A 166 3.20 15.32 -5.92
CA LEU A 166 1.93 15.68 -6.54
C LEU A 166 0.94 16.34 -5.56
N CYS A 167 1.16 16.19 -4.25
CA CYS A 167 0.32 16.81 -3.23
C CYS A 167 0.61 18.29 -3.03
N PHE A 168 1.80 18.78 -3.33
CA PHE A 168 2.24 20.13 -3.00
C PHE A 168 1.30 21.26 -3.45
N PRO A 169 0.81 21.30 -4.71
CA PRO A 169 -0.09 22.36 -5.13
C PRO A 169 -1.37 22.42 -4.28
N TYR A 170 -1.88 21.27 -3.87
CA TYR A 170 -3.12 21.18 -3.08
C TYR A 170 -2.87 21.53 -1.62
N ILE A 171 -1.74 21.14 -1.06
CA ILE A 171 -1.34 21.49 0.32
C ILE A 171 -1.14 23.00 0.44
N PHE A 172 -0.40 23.60 -0.47
CA PHE A 172 -0.21 25.06 -0.48
C PHE A 172 -1.49 25.83 -0.70
N ARG A 173 -2.45 25.26 -1.45
CA ARG A 173 -3.78 25.86 -1.63
C ARG A 173 -4.63 25.79 -0.37
N GLY A 174 -4.46 24.71 0.43
CA GLY A 174 -5.25 24.46 1.64
C GLY A 174 -4.69 25.13 2.90
N ALA A 175 -3.42 25.49 2.90
CA ALA A 175 -2.76 26.17 4.02
C ALA A 175 -2.97 27.70 3.95
#